data_b2bcf1e8f2fd9dd06263cb0ea17f4b5b
#
_entry.id   b2bcf1e8f2fd9dd06263cb0ea17f4b5b
#
_cell.length_a   1.000
_cell.length_b   1.000
_cell.length_c   1.000
_cell.angle_alpha   90.00
_cell.angle_beta   90.00
_cell.angle_gamma   90.00
#
_symmetry.space_group_name_H-M   'P 1'
#
loop_
_entity.id
_entity.type
_entity.pdbx_description
1 polymer ?
#
loop_
_entity_poly.entity_id
_entity_poly.type
_entity_poly.pdbx_seq_one_letter_code
_entity_poly.pdbx_strand_id
1 'polypeptide(L)'
;MAHDPLAGCRVVGFDLETTGLELKNDRIIQFAVVGSDCDGSAIHFEMLVNPQRSIPADSTRVHGIHDSDVKHLDTFGVHIDQLDELFTDAVIVGHNVKAFDWPFISNEYLRFGKIVPQPRAIIDTLVIARKLNLPRPHGLGYLCDKFGVKLENAHDAGADAAATLLLLWKIMEAEPKPFRRPLEDLQTWLASGDGSNSGSLGRGYDDLDPFDTDGKIRISDNDLIIVFGRHRGTTLQQLATIDAGYLNWLLSPNGPFQVNDRERIRDHLNS
;
A
#
# COMPACT_ATOMS: atom_id res chain seq x y z
N MET A 1 -16.53 17.46 -25.01
CA MET A 1 -15.34 16.70 -24.53
C MET A 1 -15.65 16.18 -23.14
N ALA A 2 -15.32 14.93 -22.84
CA ALA A 2 -15.49 14.42 -21.47
C ALA A 2 -14.57 15.23 -20.56
N HIS A 3 -15.09 15.72 -19.43
CA HIS A 3 -14.29 16.44 -18.43
C HIS A 3 -13.29 15.48 -17.83
N ASP A 4 -12.00 15.75 -17.97
CA ASP A 4 -10.92 15.03 -17.27
C ASP A 4 -10.59 15.83 -16.01
N PRO A 5 -10.82 15.29 -14.80
CA PRO A 5 -10.59 16.00 -13.55
C PRO A 5 -9.11 16.30 -13.29
N LEU A 6 -8.20 15.64 -14.01
CA LEU A 6 -6.76 15.75 -13.85
C LEU A 6 -6.08 16.60 -14.92
N ALA A 7 -6.86 17.07 -15.92
CA ALA A 7 -6.32 17.87 -17.01
C ALA A 7 -5.65 19.16 -16.50
N GLY A 8 -4.41 19.39 -16.93
CA GLY A 8 -3.62 20.56 -16.54
C GLY A 8 -3.09 20.53 -15.11
N CYS A 9 -3.18 19.40 -14.42
CA CYS A 9 -2.58 19.20 -13.11
C CYS A 9 -1.19 18.54 -13.24
N ARG A 10 -0.30 18.81 -12.28
CA ARG A 10 0.80 17.89 -11.99
C ARG A 10 0.19 16.65 -11.36
N VAL A 11 0.41 15.47 -11.95
CA VAL A 11 -0.12 14.20 -11.46
C VAL A 11 1.02 13.22 -11.26
N VAL A 12 1.21 12.77 -10.03
CA VAL A 12 2.31 11.87 -9.67
C VAL A 12 1.81 10.66 -8.90
N GLY A 13 2.29 9.49 -9.29
CA GLY A 13 2.25 8.27 -8.50
C GLY A 13 3.25 8.37 -7.37
N PHE A 14 2.87 7.90 -6.20
CA PHE A 14 3.71 7.93 -5.01
C PHE A 14 3.61 6.61 -4.26
N ASP A 15 4.77 6.04 -3.93
CA ASP A 15 4.89 4.81 -3.15
C ASP A 15 6.15 4.82 -2.28
N LEU A 16 6.15 4.02 -1.21
CA LEU A 16 7.22 3.91 -0.22
C LEU A 16 7.58 2.47 0.08
N GLU A 17 8.89 2.19 0.27
CA GLU A 17 9.35 1.03 1.03
C GLU A 17 9.90 1.45 2.39
N THR A 18 9.64 0.63 3.42
CA THR A 18 9.88 1.02 4.82
C THR A 18 10.49 -0.12 5.63
N THR A 19 11.12 0.21 6.76
CA THR A 19 11.66 -0.81 7.69
C THR A 19 10.55 -1.62 8.38
N GLY A 20 9.28 -1.24 8.25
CA GLY A 20 8.15 -1.89 8.85
C GLY A 20 6.89 -1.05 8.74
N LEU A 21 5.84 -1.40 9.47
CA LEU A 21 4.51 -0.79 9.32
C LEU A 21 4.16 0.22 10.42
N GLU A 22 5.03 0.41 11.40
CA GLU A 22 4.77 1.30 12.54
C GLU A 22 5.20 2.73 12.26
N LEU A 23 4.27 3.62 11.99
CA LEU A 23 4.50 5.03 11.65
C LEU A 23 5.46 5.76 12.60
N LYS A 24 5.45 5.43 13.91
CA LYS A 24 6.28 6.10 14.91
C LYS A 24 7.72 5.60 14.94
N ASN A 25 7.92 4.31 14.69
CA ASN A 25 9.20 3.65 14.92
C ASN A 25 9.91 3.31 13.62
N ASP A 26 9.16 2.98 12.57
CA ASP A 26 9.76 2.60 11.31
C ASP A 26 10.15 3.80 10.46
N ARG A 27 10.99 3.57 9.48
CA ARG A 27 11.65 4.58 8.65
C ARG A 27 11.48 4.26 7.16
N ILE A 28 11.50 5.29 6.34
CA ILE A 28 11.53 5.15 4.89
C ILE A 28 12.90 4.60 4.47
N ILE A 29 12.90 3.66 3.52
CA ILE A 29 14.11 3.05 2.91
C ILE A 29 14.18 3.42 1.43
N GLN A 30 13.03 3.44 0.74
CA GLN A 30 12.89 3.85 -0.65
C GLN A 30 11.63 4.71 -0.78
N PHE A 31 11.67 5.68 -1.66
CA PHE A 31 10.49 6.42 -2.08
C PHE A 31 10.56 6.69 -3.58
N ALA A 32 9.39 6.78 -4.21
CA ALA A 32 9.28 7.11 -5.62
C ALA A 32 8.15 8.11 -5.88
N VAL A 33 8.45 9.09 -6.73
CA VAL A 33 7.50 10.05 -7.30
C VAL A 33 7.62 9.98 -8.82
N VAL A 34 6.63 9.42 -9.49
CA VAL A 34 6.66 9.16 -10.94
C VAL A 34 5.41 9.74 -11.59
N GLY A 35 5.53 10.47 -12.67
CA GLY A 35 4.34 11.02 -13.33
C GLY A 35 4.64 12.10 -14.35
N SER A 36 3.80 13.13 -14.39
CA SER A 36 3.97 14.27 -15.30
C SER A 36 3.59 15.60 -14.66
N ASP A 37 4.29 16.64 -15.07
CA ASP A 37 3.96 18.01 -14.72
C ASP A 37 2.79 18.54 -15.58
N CYS A 38 2.28 19.71 -15.24
CA CYS A 38 1.16 20.37 -15.93
C CYS A 38 1.45 20.69 -17.40
N ASP A 39 2.73 20.81 -17.79
CA ASP A 39 3.17 21.00 -19.17
C ASP A 39 3.38 19.69 -19.94
N GLY A 40 3.19 18.54 -19.28
CA GLY A 40 3.39 17.22 -19.83
C GLY A 40 4.83 16.69 -19.72
N SER A 41 5.74 17.44 -19.12
CA SER A 41 7.11 16.94 -18.86
C SER A 41 7.07 15.78 -17.87
N ALA A 42 7.92 14.76 -18.12
CA ALA A 42 7.99 13.58 -17.27
C ALA A 42 8.65 13.90 -15.93
N ILE A 43 8.07 13.37 -14.85
CA ILE A 43 8.62 13.37 -13.50
C ILE A 43 9.03 11.94 -13.16
N HIS A 44 10.30 11.77 -12.75
CA HIS A 44 10.81 10.52 -12.20
C HIS A 44 11.82 10.87 -11.13
N PHE A 45 11.44 10.68 -9.88
CA PHE A 45 12.31 10.90 -8.73
C PHE A 45 12.18 9.72 -7.78
N GLU A 46 13.17 8.85 -7.79
CA GLU A 46 13.23 7.63 -7.00
C GLU A 46 14.57 7.56 -6.28
N MET A 47 14.52 7.28 -4.97
CA MET A 47 15.71 7.26 -4.14
C MET A 47 15.64 6.17 -3.08
N LEU A 48 16.74 5.44 -2.94
CA LEU A 48 17.08 4.69 -1.74
C LEU A 48 17.67 5.66 -0.70
N VAL A 49 17.30 5.52 0.56
CA VAL A 49 17.80 6.37 1.63
C VAL A 49 18.23 5.55 2.85
N ASN A 50 19.17 6.09 3.61
CA ASN A 50 19.62 5.48 4.84
C ASN A 50 18.56 5.69 5.94
N PRO A 51 17.89 4.64 6.43
CA PRO A 51 16.88 4.75 7.48
C PRO A 51 17.46 5.02 8.86
N GLN A 52 18.79 5.06 9.02
CA GLN A 52 19.51 5.19 10.29
C GLN A 52 19.14 4.13 11.34
N ARG A 53 18.69 2.99 10.89
CA ARG A 53 18.39 1.80 11.71
C ARG A 53 18.52 0.54 10.85
N SER A 54 18.63 -0.62 11.48
CA SER A 54 18.65 -1.88 10.77
C SER A 54 17.29 -2.21 10.15
N ILE A 55 17.32 -2.80 8.97
CA ILE A 55 16.15 -3.29 8.26
C ILE A 55 15.80 -4.69 8.79
N PRO A 56 14.60 -4.92 9.32
CA PRO A 56 14.17 -6.25 9.74
C PRO A 56 14.16 -7.25 8.57
N ALA A 57 14.54 -8.49 8.82
CA ALA A 57 14.56 -9.53 7.80
C ALA A 57 13.20 -9.75 7.12
N ASP A 58 12.10 -9.51 7.83
CA ASP A 58 10.76 -9.62 7.28
C ASP A 58 10.48 -8.52 6.25
N SER A 59 10.96 -7.28 6.49
CA SER A 59 10.85 -6.18 5.54
C SER A 59 11.71 -6.46 4.30
N THR A 60 12.98 -6.85 4.51
CA THR A 60 13.86 -7.25 3.40
C THR A 60 13.26 -8.37 2.53
N ARG A 61 12.55 -9.33 3.13
CA ARG A 61 11.88 -10.40 2.36
C ARG A 61 10.80 -9.85 1.42
N VAL A 62 10.18 -8.72 1.77
CA VAL A 62 9.12 -8.10 0.97
C VAL A 62 9.71 -7.29 -0.19
N HIS A 63 10.61 -6.33 0.10
CA HIS A 63 11.12 -5.37 -0.90
C HIS A 63 12.55 -5.68 -1.41
N GLY A 64 13.22 -6.69 -0.85
CA GLY A 64 14.55 -7.11 -1.31
C GLY A 64 15.72 -6.19 -0.91
N ILE A 65 15.48 -5.06 -0.23
CA ILE A 65 16.51 -4.08 0.13
C ILE A 65 17.17 -4.52 1.44
N HIS A 66 18.52 -4.51 1.48
CA HIS A 66 19.35 -4.88 2.61
C HIS A 66 20.02 -3.66 3.27
N ASP A 67 20.47 -3.80 4.50
CA ASP A 67 21.27 -2.77 5.19
C ASP A 67 22.52 -2.36 4.39
N SER A 68 23.13 -3.31 3.67
CA SER A 68 24.29 -3.05 2.81
C SER A 68 24.03 -2.03 1.72
N ASP A 69 22.80 -1.98 1.22
CA ASP A 69 22.41 -1.18 0.06
C ASP A 69 22.19 0.29 0.45
N VAL A 70 21.79 0.54 1.70
CA VAL A 70 21.34 1.87 2.17
C VAL A 70 22.27 2.53 3.19
N LYS A 71 23.10 1.77 3.93
CA LYS A 71 23.90 2.29 5.05
C LYS A 71 24.87 3.43 4.70
N HIS A 72 25.27 3.52 3.43
CA HIS A 72 26.23 4.50 2.93
C HIS A 72 25.54 5.65 2.18
N LEU A 73 24.23 5.60 2.04
CA LEU A 73 23.44 6.62 1.36
C LEU A 73 23.08 7.78 2.29
N ASP A 74 22.63 8.87 1.68
CA ASP A 74 22.08 10.01 2.40
C ASP A 74 20.78 9.64 3.10
N THR A 75 20.46 10.38 4.15
CA THR A 75 19.18 10.24 4.85
C THR A 75 18.04 10.90 4.08
N PHE A 76 16.80 10.53 4.39
CA PHE A 76 15.61 11.14 3.80
C PHE A 76 15.63 12.67 3.80
N GLY A 77 16.18 13.28 4.88
CA GLY A 77 16.21 14.74 5.07
C GLY A 77 16.87 15.54 3.93
N VAL A 78 17.82 14.92 3.19
CA VAL A 78 18.51 15.57 2.07
C VAL A 78 17.57 15.81 0.89
N HIS A 79 16.52 15.01 0.77
CA HIS A 79 15.59 15.01 -0.37
C HIS A 79 14.33 15.85 -0.13
N ILE A 80 14.13 16.40 1.06
CA ILE A 80 12.90 17.10 1.46
C ILE A 80 12.59 18.29 0.55
N ASP A 81 13.58 19.11 0.24
CA ASP A 81 13.36 20.35 -0.55
C ASP A 81 12.87 20.00 -1.97
N GLN A 82 13.38 18.91 -2.57
CA GLN A 82 12.91 18.43 -3.87
C GLN A 82 11.51 17.81 -3.79
N LEU A 83 11.22 17.08 -2.70
CA LEU A 83 9.87 16.55 -2.46
C LEU A 83 8.85 17.67 -2.23
N ASP A 84 9.25 18.76 -1.56
CA ASP A 84 8.42 19.95 -1.38
C ASP A 84 7.98 20.53 -2.74
N GLU A 85 8.91 20.66 -3.68
CA GLU A 85 8.62 21.13 -5.05
C GLU A 85 7.68 20.18 -5.80
N LEU A 86 7.88 18.87 -5.66
CA LEU A 86 7.08 17.86 -6.36
C LEU A 86 5.67 17.73 -5.80
N PHE A 87 5.50 17.85 -4.48
CA PHE A 87 4.19 17.65 -3.84
C PHE A 87 3.33 18.91 -3.80
N THR A 88 3.95 20.10 -3.81
CA THR A 88 3.18 21.36 -3.77
C THR A 88 2.26 21.46 -4.97
N ASP A 89 0.96 21.62 -4.71
CA ASP A 89 -0.13 21.72 -5.70
C ASP A 89 -0.24 20.51 -6.66
N ALA A 90 0.37 19.38 -6.32
CA ALA A 90 0.30 18.14 -7.10
C ALA A 90 -0.96 17.32 -6.76
N VAL A 91 -1.41 16.53 -7.70
CA VAL A 91 -2.34 15.42 -7.45
C VAL A 91 -1.50 14.18 -7.18
N ILE A 92 -1.51 13.72 -5.94
CA ILE A 92 -0.81 12.51 -5.50
C ILE A 92 -1.72 11.30 -5.73
N VAL A 93 -1.21 10.31 -6.43
CA VAL A 93 -1.91 9.05 -6.67
C VAL A 93 -1.13 7.92 -6.01
N GLY A 94 -1.79 7.08 -5.23
CA GLY A 94 -1.15 5.92 -4.59
C GLY A 94 -2.16 4.81 -4.33
N HIS A 95 -1.67 3.64 -3.98
CA HIS A 95 -2.51 2.51 -3.60
C HIS A 95 -2.47 2.31 -2.09
N ASN A 96 -3.56 2.57 -1.38
CA ASN A 96 -3.61 2.68 0.08
C ASN A 96 -2.81 3.88 0.64
N VAL A 97 -2.53 4.84 -0.20
CA VAL A 97 -1.66 5.99 0.11
C VAL A 97 -2.16 6.83 1.28
N LYS A 98 -3.48 6.98 1.44
CA LYS A 98 -4.08 7.76 2.54
C LYS A 98 -3.87 7.11 3.90
N ALA A 99 -3.86 5.79 3.96
CA ALA A 99 -3.74 5.06 5.21
C ALA A 99 -2.29 4.67 5.54
N PHE A 100 -1.39 4.62 4.56
CA PHE A 100 0.00 4.19 4.75
C PHE A 100 1.02 5.25 4.33
N ASP A 101 1.21 5.49 3.03
CA ASP A 101 2.35 6.28 2.53
C ASP A 101 2.30 7.73 3.00
N TRP A 102 1.14 8.37 2.91
CA TRP A 102 1.02 9.79 3.27
C TRP A 102 1.22 10.05 4.77
N PRO A 103 0.65 9.28 5.70
CA PRO A 103 1.01 9.35 7.11
C PRO A 103 2.49 9.05 7.39
N PHE A 104 3.09 8.09 6.65
CA PHE A 104 4.48 7.71 6.83
C PHE A 104 5.43 8.85 6.47
N ILE A 105 5.27 9.43 5.26
CA ILE A 105 6.09 10.56 4.83
C ILE A 105 5.87 11.78 5.72
N SER A 106 4.64 12.03 6.16
CA SER A 106 4.33 13.12 7.08
C SER A 106 5.10 12.99 8.40
N ASN A 107 5.19 11.78 8.96
CA ASN A 107 6.01 11.53 10.16
C ASN A 107 7.51 11.67 9.88
N GLU A 108 7.98 11.26 8.71
CA GLU A 108 9.39 11.44 8.35
C GLU A 108 9.75 12.92 8.25
N TYR A 109 8.91 13.75 7.63
CA TYR A 109 9.08 15.21 7.61
C TYR A 109 9.16 15.81 9.02
N LEU A 110 8.26 15.39 9.92
CA LEU A 110 8.26 15.87 11.31
C LEU A 110 9.56 15.55 12.06
N ARG A 111 10.22 14.43 11.75
CA ARG A 111 11.53 14.06 12.33
C ARG A 111 12.62 15.06 11.95
N PHE A 112 12.48 15.71 10.81
CA PHE A 112 13.37 16.78 10.35
C PHE A 112 12.86 18.17 10.68
N GLY A 113 11.82 18.29 11.54
CA GLY A 113 11.23 19.57 11.95
C GLY A 113 10.48 20.31 10.85
N LYS A 114 10.09 19.61 9.80
CA LYS A 114 9.32 20.13 8.66
C LYS A 114 7.91 19.55 8.62
N ILE A 115 7.03 20.20 7.88
CA ILE A 115 5.67 19.73 7.61
C ILE A 115 5.59 19.43 6.11
N VAL A 116 5.07 18.25 5.76
CA VAL A 116 4.85 17.88 4.35
C VAL A 116 3.90 18.89 3.69
N PRO A 117 4.19 19.39 2.48
CA PRO A 117 3.34 20.35 1.79
C PRO A 117 1.96 19.78 1.52
N GLN A 118 0.96 20.67 1.44
CA GLN A 118 -0.39 20.25 1.10
C GLN A 118 -0.49 20.00 -0.41
N PRO A 119 -0.79 18.77 -0.86
CA PRO A 119 -1.05 18.52 -2.26
C PRO A 119 -2.41 19.08 -2.64
N ARG A 120 -2.62 19.32 -3.93
CA ARG A 120 -3.93 19.71 -4.45
C ARG A 120 -4.99 18.64 -4.21
N ALA A 121 -4.61 17.36 -4.37
CA ALA A 121 -5.47 16.23 -4.08
C ALA A 121 -4.65 14.98 -3.75
N ILE A 122 -5.26 14.03 -3.01
CA ILE A 122 -4.76 12.67 -2.85
C ILE A 122 -5.82 11.70 -3.37
N ILE A 123 -5.47 10.95 -4.40
CA ILE A 123 -6.29 9.92 -5.02
C ILE A 123 -5.76 8.55 -4.63
N ASP A 124 -6.58 7.80 -3.92
CA ASP A 124 -6.25 6.46 -3.44
C ASP A 124 -6.97 5.40 -4.29
N THR A 125 -6.21 4.62 -5.06
CA THR A 125 -6.77 3.62 -5.98
C THR A 125 -7.42 2.45 -5.25
N LEU A 126 -7.02 2.13 -4.00
CA LEU A 126 -7.70 1.17 -3.16
C LEU A 126 -9.10 1.67 -2.77
N VAL A 127 -9.22 2.95 -2.39
CA VAL A 127 -10.52 3.58 -2.08
C VAL A 127 -11.41 3.57 -3.33
N ILE A 128 -10.86 3.88 -4.51
CA ILE A 128 -11.61 3.81 -5.77
C ILE A 128 -12.13 2.39 -6.02
N ALA A 129 -11.26 1.38 -5.89
CA ALA A 129 -11.64 -0.02 -6.12
C ALA A 129 -12.81 -0.45 -5.20
N ARG A 130 -12.77 -0.06 -3.93
CA ARG A 130 -13.85 -0.31 -2.96
C ARG A 130 -15.14 0.40 -3.34
N LYS A 131 -15.08 1.68 -3.69
CA LYS A 131 -16.26 2.49 -4.07
C LYS A 131 -16.93 2.03 -5.35
N LEU A 132 -16.15 1.51 -6.27
CA LEU A 132 -16.66 0.94 -7.52
C LEU A 132 -17.10 -0.52 -7.37
N ASN A 133 -16.95 -1.11 -6.18
CA ASN A 133 -17.21 -2.54 -5.91
C ASN A 133 -16.51 -3.43 -6.93
N LEU A 134 -15.25 -3.12 -7.24
CA LEU A 134 -14.45 -3.98 -8.13
C LEU A 134 -14.29 -5.37 -7.50
N PRO A 135 -14.09 -6.43 -8.30
CA PRO A 135 -13.86 -7.75 -7.77
C PRO A 135 -12.64 -7.79 -6.85
N ARG A 136 -12.75 -8.51 -5.74
CA ARG A 136 -11.67 -8.74 -4.77
C ARG A 136 -10.73 -9.84 -5.25
N PRO A 137 -9.48 -9.87 -4.72
CA PRO A 137 -8.89 -8.92 -3.76
C PRO A 137 -8.56 -7.58 -4.41
N HIS A 138 -8.47 -6.50 -3.60
CA HIS A 138 -8.15 -5.16 -4.10
C HIS A 138 -6.66 -4.79 -3.97
N GLY A 139 -5.76 -5.76 -3.80
CA GLY A 139 -4.32 -5.52 -3.82
C GLY A 139 -3.84 -5.00 -5.17
N LEU A 140 -2.76 -4.18 -5.17
CA LEU A 140 -2.24 -3.52 -6.37
C LEU A 140 -1.95 -4.53 -7.49
N GLY A 141 -1.22 -5.63 -7.19
CA GLY A 141 -0.86 -6.65 -8.18
C GLY A 141 -2.07 -7.29 -8.84
N TYR A 142 -3.09 -7.66 -8.06
CA TYR A 142 -4.33 -8.24 -8.60
C TYR A 142 -5.09 -7.27 -9.49
N LEU A 143 -5.23 -6.01 -9.06
CA LEU A 143 -5.93 -5.01 -9.87
C LEU A 143 -5.14 -4.69 -11.14
N CYS A 144 -3.81 -4.61 -11.06
CA CYS A 144 -2.96 -4.44 -12.23
C CYS A 144 -3.18 -5.57 -13.25
N ASP A 145 -3.12 -6.82 -12.82
CA ASP A 145 -3.38 -7.97 -13.69
C ASP A 145 -4.77 -7.88 -14.33
N LYS A 146 -5.80 -7.62 -13.52
CA LYS A 146 -7.18 -7.50 -13.98
C LYS A 146 -7.39 -6.40 -15.03
N PHE A 147 -6.69 -5.27 -14.89
CA PHE A 147 -6.80 -4.13 -15.82
C PHE A 147 -5.72 -4.15 -16.93
N GLY A 148 -4.93 -5.22 -17.02
CA GLY A 148 -3.88 -5.38 -18.04
C GLY A 148 -2.71 -4.42 -17.86
N VAL A 149 -2.42 -4.00 -16.62
CA VAL A 149 -1.24 -3.22 -16.26
C VAL A 149 -0.11 -4.16 -15.87
N LYS A 150 1.03 -4.07 -16.54
CA LYS A 150 2.20 -4.85 -16.15
C LYS A 150 2.83 -4.28 -14.89
N LEU A 151 3.06 -5.13 -13.91
CA LEU A 151 3.81 -4.86 -12.69
C LEU A 151 4.96 -5.88 -12.61
N GLU A 152 6.14 -5.51 -13.12
CA GLU A 152 7.25 -6.45 -13.30
C GLU A 152 8.06 -6.66 -12.00
N ASN A 153 8.16 -5.63 -11.17
CA ASN A 153 8.93 -5.65 -9.92
C ASN A 153 8.05 -5.16 -8.76
N ALA A 154 7.07 -5.97 -8.35
CA ALA A 154 6.26 -5.64 -7.17
C ALA A 154 7.16 -5.44 -5.93
N HIS A 155 6.81 -4.46 -5.10
CA HIS A 155 7.59 -4.02 -3.93
C HIS A 155 8.91 -3.31 -4.28
N ASP A 156 8.94 -2.67 -5.42
CA ASP A 156 9.87 -1.61 -5.79
C ASP A 156 9.06 -0.32 -5.92
N ALA A 157 9.40 0.71 -5.14
CA ALA A 157 8.55 1.91 -5.03
C ALA A 157 8.33 2.60 -6.39
N GLY A 158 9.34 2.59 -7.28
CA GLY A 158 9.21 3.17 -8.62
C GLY A 158 8.24 2.40 -9.49
N ALA A 159 8.34 1.07 -9.48
CA ALA A 159 7.44 0.20 -10.22
C ALA A 159 6.00 0.30 -9.70
N ASP A 160 5.80 0.28 -8.38
CA ASP A 160 4.49 0.35 -7.75
C ASP A 160 3.83 1.72 -7.96
N ALA A 161 4.57 2.83 -7.86
CA ALA A 161 4.08 4.18 -8.17
C ALA A 161 3.64 4.31 -9.63
N ALA A 162 4.45 3.85 -10.58
CA ALA A 162 4.12 3.87 -12.01
C ALA A 162 2.91 2.99 -12.34
N ALA A 163 2.87 1.77 -11.80
CA ALA A 163 1.75 0.85 -12.00
C ALA A 163 0.44 1.41 -11.42
N THR A 164 0.51 2.09 -10.27
CA THR A 164 -0.65 2.73 -9.63
C THR A 164 -1.24 3.85 -10.51
N LEU A 165 -0.39 4.67 -11.15
CA LEU A 165 -0.86 5.66 -12.13
C LEU A 165 -1.55 5.01 -13.32
N LEU A 166 -0.92 4.01 -13.92
CA LEU A 166 -1.49 3.30 -15.06
C LEU A 166 -2.81 2.62 -14.67
N LEU A 167 -2.88 2.05 -13.47
CA LEU A 167 -4.11 1.47 -12.94
C LEU A 167 -5.21 2.51 -12.82
N LEU A 168 -4.91 3.70 -12.29
CA LEU A 168 -5.90 4.79 -12.22
C LEU A 168 -6.44 5.13 -13.60
N TRP A 169 -5.58 5.29 -14.62
CA TRP A 169 -6.00 5.56 -15.99
C TRP A 169 -6.90 4.46 -16.54
N LYS A 170 -6.54 3.21 -16.32
CA LYS A 170 -7.34 2.05 -16.76
C LYS A 170 -8.69 1.97 -16.07
N ILE A 171 -8.77 2.29 -14.79
CA ILE A 171 -10.05 2.37 -14.07
C ILE A 171 -10.89 3.54 -14.61
N MET A 172 -10.30 4.70 -14.86
CA MET A 172 -11.00 5.85 -15.43
C MET A 172 -11.55 5.56 -16.84
N GLU A 173 -10.81 4.78 -17.62
CA GLU A 173 -11.23 4.34 -18.97
C GLU A 173 -12.41 3.35 -18.89
N ALA A 174 -12.34 2.37 -17.98
CA ALA A 174 -13.36 1.32 -17.80
C ALA A 174 -14.63 1.85 -17.12
N GLU A 175 -14.48 2.72 -16.12
CA GLU A 175 -15.56 3.27 -15.30
C GLU A 175 -15.55 4.81 -15.31
N PRO A 176 -15.82 5.47 -16.46
CA PRO A 176 -15.61 6.91 -16.60
C PRO A 176 -16.59 7.77 -15.79
N LYS A 177 -17.72 7.21 -15.36
CA LYS A 177 -18.83 7.95 -14.75
C LYS A 177 -18.45 8.75 -13.49
N PRO A 178 -17.72 8.17 -12.52
CA PRO A 178 -17.29 8.89 -11.32
C PRO A 178 -16.28 9.99 -11.58
N PHE A 179 -15.54 9.90 -12.69
CA PHE A 179 -14.46 10.82 -13.02
C PHE A 179 -14.89 11.99 -13.92
N ARG A 180 -16.17 12.05 -14.35
CA ARG A 180 -16.74 13.17 -15.12
C ARG A 180 -17.21 14.30 -14.21
N ARG A 181 -16.40 14.68 -13.22
CA ARG A 181 -16.68 15.74 -12.25
C ARG A 181 -15.40 16.54 -11.97
N PRO A 182 -15.50 17.78 -11.45
CA PRO A 182 -14.34 18.52 -10.98
C PRO A 182 -13.53 17.75 -9.93
N LEU A 183 -12.24 18.06 -9.80
CA LEU A 183 -11.33 17.38 -8.87
C LEU A 183 -11.82 17.48 -7.41
N GLU A 184 -12.39 18.63 -7.05
CA GLU A 184 -12.93 18.87 -5.70
C GLU A 184 -14.12 17.94 -5.37
N ASP A 185 -14.99 17.72 -6.37
CA ASP A 185 -16.12 16.80 -6.24
C ASP A 185 -15.66 15.34 -6.23
N LEU A 186 -14.58 15.03 -6.98
CA LEU A 186 -13.94 13.71 -6.94
C LEU A 186 -13.34 13.45 -5.55
N GLN A 187 -12.64 14.41 -4.97
CA GLN A 187 -12.13 14.31 -3.60
C GLN A 187 -13.25 14.11 -2.58
N THR A 188 -14.33 14.87 -2.67
CA THR A 188 -15.51 14.75 -1.82
C THR A 188 -16.12 13.35 -1.95
N TRP A 189 -16.24 12.83 -3.17
CA TRP A 189 -16.72 11.48 -3.40
C TRP A 189 -15.77 10.42 -2.80
N LEU A 190 -14.46 10.60 -2.92
CA LEU A 190 -13.48 9.68 -2.32
C LEU A 190 -13.49 9.75 -0.78
N ALA A 191 -13.78 10.92 -0.20
CA ALA A 191 -13.85 11.12 1.24
C ALA A 191 -15.19 10.67 1.85
N SER A 192 -16.28 10.65 1.08
CA SER A 192 -17.58 10.16 1.56
C SER A 192 -17.46 8.68 1.89
N GLY A 193 -17.92 8.24 3.07
CA GLY A 193 -17.76 6.88 3.57
C GLY A 193 -18.15 5.81 2.54
N ASP A 194 -17.33 4.80 2.43
CA ASP A 194 -17.57 3.59 1.63
C ASP A 194 -18.26 2.48 2.44
N GLY A 195 -18.73 2.81 3.66
CA GLY A 195 -19.34 1.84 4.56
C GLY A 195 -18.35 0.87 5.22
N SER A 196 -17.07 0.95 4.90
CA SER A 196 -16.04 0.15 5.54
C SER A 196 -15.41 0.92 6.70
N ASN A 197 -15.43 0.33 7.87
CA ASN A 197 -14.73 0.82 9.06
C ASN A 197 -13.22 0.68 8.84
N SER A 198 -12.59 1.65 8.15
CA SER A 198 -11.17 1.63 7.82
C SER A 198 -10.33 2.12 9.00
N GLY A 199 -10.13 1.24 9.96
CA GLY A 199 -9.23 1.44 11.10
C GLY A 199 -7.95 0.60 11.02
N SER A 200 -7.59 0.04 9.87
CA SER A 200 -6.43 -0.86 9.78
C SER A 200 -5.35 -0.34 8.83
N LEU A 201 -4.21 -0.03 9.43
CA LEU A 201 -2.93 0.24 8.78
C LEU A 201 -2.33 -1.10 8.28
N GLY A 202 -2.88 -1.68 7.21
CA GLY A 202 -2.41 -2.96 6.69
C GLY A 202 -2.36 -3.02 5.17
N ARG A 203 -1.25 -3.46 4.61
CA ARG A 203 -1.11 -3.78 3.18
C ARG A 203 -2.14 -4.85 2.80
N GLY A 204 -3.27 -4.43 2.21
CA GLY A 204 -4.12 -5.28 1.37
C GLY A 204 -4.86 -6.48 1.99
N TYR A 205 -4.55 -6.90 3.22
CA TYR A 205 -5.19 -8.10 3.79
C TYR A 205 -6.62 -7.87 4.27
N ASP A 206 -6.99 -6.62 4.56
CA ASP A 206 -8.34 -6.30 5.03
C ASP A 206 -9.40 -6.43 3.92
N ASP A 207 -8.96 -6.45 2.66
CA ASP A 207 -9.82 -6.67 1.50
C ASP A 207 -10.07 -8.14 1.19
N LEU A 208 -9.31 -9.05 1.81
CA LEU A 208 -9.52 -10.48 1.69
C LEU A 208 -10.71 -10.93 2.55
N ASP A 209 -11.44 -11.94 2.09
CA ASP A 209 -12.55 -12.48 2.85
C ASP A 209 -12.08 -13.12 4.16
N PRO A 210 -12.75 -12.84 5.30
CA PRO A 210 -12.40 -13.46 6.57
C PRO A 210 -12.70 -14.96 6.55
N PHE A 211 -11.75 -15.75 7.01
CA PHE A 211 -11.93 -17.19 7.19
C PHE A 211 -12.41 -17.54 8.60
N ASP A 212 -11.87 -16.87 9.62
CA ASP A 212 -12.24 -17.04 11.02
C ASP A 212 -13.19 -15.93 11.50
N THR A 213 -13.83 -16.16 12.64
CA THR A 213 -14.86 -15.27 13.21
C THR A 213 -14.34 -13.86 13.50
N ASP A 214 -13.06 -13.74 13.89
CA ASP A 214 -12.45 -12.45 14.27
C ASP A 214 -11.72 -11.79 13.09
N GLY A 215 -11.68 -12.44 11.91
CA GLY A 215 -10.98 -11.96 10.72
C GLY A 215 -9.47 -11.89 10.85
N LYS A 216 -8.88 -12.71 11.71
CA LYS A 216 -7.44 -12.86 11.93
C LYS A 216 -6.76 -13.70 10.86
N ILE A 217 -7.54 -14.53 10.19
CA ILE A 217 -7.14 -15.31 9.01
C ILE A 217 -8.00 -14.89 7.84
N ARG A 218 -7.37 -14.68 6.70
CA ARG A 218 -8.02 -14.28 5.45
C ARG A 218 -7.78 -15.30 4.36
N ILE A 219 -8.73 -15.37 3.43
CA ILE A 219 -8.63 -16.23 2.25
C ILE A 219 -7.90 -15.46 1.15
N SER A 220 -6.78 -16.01 0.66
CA SER A 220 -6.05 -15.46 -0.48
C SER A 220 -5.88 -16.58 -1.51
N ASP A 221 -6.55 -16.46 -2.64
CA ASP A 221 -6.64 -17.51 -3.66
C ASP A 221 -7.12 -18.83 -3.04
N ASN A 222 -6.26 -19.85 -2.99
CA ASN A 222 -6.55 -21.15 -2.40
C ASN A 222 -5.85 -21.36 -1.04
N ASP A 223 -5.29 -20.31 -0.43
CA ASP A 223 -4.52 -20.41 0.80
C ASP A 223 -5.08 -19.51 1.91
N LEU A 224 -4.71 -19.79 3.14
CA LEU A 224 -5.10 -19.02 4.31
C LEU A 224 -3.92 -18.19 4.82
N ILE A 225 -4.08 -16.86 4.86
CA ILE A 225 -3.06 -15.91 5.30
C ILE A 225 -3.34 -15.40 6.71
N ILE A 226 -2.32 -15.36 7.55
CA ILE A 226 -2.36 -14.74 8.87
C ILE A 226 -2.24 -13.23 8.70
N VAL A 227 -3.19 -12.45 9.28
CA VAL A 227 -3.18 -11.00 9.17
C VAL A 227 -2.89 -10.28 10.49
N PHE A 228 -2.32 -10.99 11.46
CA PHE A 228 -1.97 -10.44 12.78
C PHE A 228 -0.64 -11.02 13.30
N GLY A 229 -0.09 -10.36 14.35
CA GLY A 229 1.10 -10.83 15.06
C GLY A 229 2.37 -10.86 14.20
N ARG A 230 3.40 -11.57 14.70
CA ARG A 230 4.75 -11.63 14.12
C ARG A 230 4.84 -12.33 12.76
N HIS A 231 3.83 -13.14 12.41
CA HIS A 231 3.76 -13.87 11.14
C HIS A 231 2.69 -13.29 10.19
N ARG A 232 2.37 -12.02 10.35
CA ARG A 232 1.44 -11.32 9.44
C ARG A 232 1.93 -11.42 7.99
N GLY A 233 1.04 -11.80 7.08
CA GLY A 233 1.34 -11.97 5.65
C GLY A 233 1.89 -13.34 5.29
N THR A 234 2.08 -14.25 6.26
CA THR A 234 2.54 -15.62 6.02
C THR A 234 1.33 -16.53 5.83
N THR A 235 1.37 -17.43 4.85
CA THR A 235 0.32 -18.43 4.72
C THR A 235 0.45 -19.50 5.81
N LEU A 236 -0.66 -20.18 6.11
CA LEU A 236 -0.63 -21.25 7.13
C LEU A 236 0.26 -22.42 6.69
N GLN A 237 0.34 -22.72 5.40
CA GLN A 237 1.24 -23.75 4.87
C GLN A 237 2.71 -23.35 5.02
N GLN A 238 3.05 -22.09 4.71
CA GLN A 238 4.38 -21.56 4.96
C GLN A 238 4.71 -21.58 6.45
N LEU A 239 3.76 -21.17 7.32
CA LEU A 239 3.95 -21.17 8.77
C LEU A 239 4.22 -22.57 9.31
N ALA A 240 3.59 -23.61 8.79
CA ALA A 240 3.84 -24.98 9.17
C ALA A 240 5.31 -25.39 8.93
N THR A 241 5.98 -24.78 7.95
CA THR A 241 7.37 -25.06 7.61
C THR A 241 8.35 -24.20 8.41
N ILE A 242 8.05 -22.89 8.59
CA ILE A 242 8.99 -21.95 9.19
C ILE A 242 8.87 -21.84 10.72
N ASP A 243 7.67 -22.03 11.28
CA ASP A 243 7.42 -21.99 12.74
C ASP A 243 6.23 -22.87 13.13
N ALA A 244 6.43 -24.19 13.06
CA ALA A 244 5.43 -25.18 13.46
C ALA A 244 4.99 -25.02 14.94
N GLY A 245 5.86 -24.50 15.81
CA GLY A 245 5.53 -24.22 17.21
C GLY A 245 4.47 -23.13 17.35
N TYR A 246 4.61 -22.06 16.57
CA TYR A 246 3.62 -20.98 16.56
C TYR A 246 2.29 -21.44 15.95
N LEU A 247 2.32 -22.22 14.87
CA LEU A 247 1.10 -22.81 14.30
C LEU A 247 0.37 -23.70 15.31
N ASN A 248 1.12 -24.56 16.04
CA ASN A 248 0.54 -25.41 17.08
C ASN A 248 -0.07 -24.57 18.21
N TRP A 249 0.58 -23.48 18.62
CA TRP A 249 0.00 -22.55 19.60
C TRP A 249 -1.28 -21.89 19.08
N LEU A 250 -1.31 -21.42 17.83
CA LEU A 250 -2.49 -20.82 17.21
C LEU A 250 -3.70 -21.77 17.26
N LEU A 251 -3.46 -23.08 17.03
CA LEU A 251 -4.50 -24.11 16.99
C LEU A 251 -4.75 -24.76 18.37
N SER A 252 -4.05 -24.33 19.42
CA SER A 252 -4.25 -24.84 20.78
C SER A 252 -5.47 -24.20 21.47
N PRO A 253 -5.95 -24.79 22.59
CA PRO A 253 -7.00 -24.18 23.40
C PRO A 253 -6.62 -22.81 23.96
N ASN A 254 -5.33 -22.52 24.12
CA ASN A 254 -4.80 -21.25 24.61
C ASN A 254 -4.46 -20.27 23.46
N GLY A 255 -4.72 -20.65 22.23
CA GLY A 255 -4.54 -19.80 21.04
C GLY A 255 -5.69 -18.80 20.83
N PRO A 256 -5.55 -17.90 19.85
CA PRO A 256 -6.45 -16.79 19.66
C PRO A 256 -7.76 -17.12 18.92
N PHE A 257 -7.99 -18.39 18.52
CA PHE A 257 -9.15 -18.80 17.72
C PHE A 257 -10.20 -19.54 18.54
N GLN A 258 -11.45 -19.39 18.13
CA GLN A 258 -12.57 -20.13 18.66
C GLN A 258 -12.50 -21.62 18.27
N VAL A 259 -13.23 -22.49 18.97
CA VAL A 259 -13.17 -23.94 18.75
C VAL A 259 -13.51 -24.29 17.30
N ASN A 260 -14.61 -23.75 16.77
CA ASN A 260 -15.06 -24.02 15.40
C ASN A 260 -14.06 -23.55 14.35
N ASP A 261 -13.43 -22.37 14.58
CA ASP A 261 -12.45 -21.83 13.65
C ASP A 261 -11.18 -22.71 13.61
N ARG A 262 -10.74 -23.23 14.77
CA ARG A 262 -9.59 -24.15 14.85
C ARG A 262 -9.83 -25.44 14.08
N GLU A 263 -11.03 -26.00 14.14
CA GLU A 263 -11.40 -27.20 13.38
C GLU A 263 -11.36 -26.93 11.88
N ARG A 264 -11.99 -25.86 11.41
CA ARG A 264 -11.98 -25.44 10.01
C ARG A 264 -10.57 -25.19 9.46
N ILE A 265 -9.70 -24.56 10.27
CA ILE A 265 -8.29 -24.33 9.89
C ILE A 265 -7.54 -25.67 9.76
N ARG A 266 -7.74 -26.61 10.69
CA ARG A 266 -7.11 -27.95 10.60
C ARG A 266 -7.57 -28.71 9.36
N ASP A 267 -8.86 -28.65 9.05
CA ASP A 267 -9.41 -29.33 7.87
C ASP A 267 -8.79 -28.75 6.58
N HIS A 268 -8.60 -27.43 6.51
CA HIS A 268 -7.93 -26.79 5.39
C HIS A 268 -6.43 -27.17 5.26
N LEU A 269 -5.72 -27.32 6.39
CA LEU A 269 -4.31 -27.73 6.37
C LEU A 269 -4.11 -29.19 5.99
N ASN A 270 -5.15 -30.04 6.09
CA ASN A 270 -5.13 -31.47 5.77
C ASN A 270 -5.70 -31.79 4.38
N SER A 271 -6.27 -30.78 3.69
CA SER A 271 -6.84 -30.92 2.34
C SER A 271 -5.80 -30.62 1.26
#